data_4321560c5cc378b2202b40a39be15816
#
_entry.id   4321560c5cc378b2202b40a39be15816
#
_cell.length_a   1.000
_cell.length_b   1.000
_cell.length_c   1.000
_cell.angle_alpha   90.00
_cell.angle_beta   90.00
_cell.angle_gamma   90.00
#
_symmetry.space_group_name_H-M   'P 1'
#
loop_
_entity.id
_entity.type
_entity.pdbx_description
1 polymer ?
#
loop_
_entity_poly.entity_id
_entity_poly.type
_entity_poly.pdbx_seq_one_letter_code
_entity_poly.pdbx_strand_id
1 'polypeptide(L)'
;TVTLAGDTVRGRPQPAGERRWLDYWGRRVELDLVDGPWAAAFSDHLGYEALLARSAGAGVVYGASVSLITTGSLRELSRRVGCDVAEAQLRATFTVQTDEPHREDGWIGRRIRLGTAELEVRGDIPRCHVIDLDPASGIRRSAALRTLAGYRRQANGVMFGVGAVVTRPGRVQVGDPVALPHAGG
;
A
#
# COMPACT_ATOMS: atom_id res chain seq x y z
N THR A 1 -0.53 9.87 -18.40
CA THR A 1 0.53 10.91 -18.37
C THR A 1 1.53 10.54 -17.28
N VAL A 2 2.82 10.64 -17.57
CA VAL A 2 3.94 10.47 -16.64
C VAL A 2 4.91 11.63 -16.86
N THR A 3 5.43 12.19 -15.77
CA THR A 3 6.48 13.22 -15.82
C THR A 3 7.75 12.67 -15.20
N LEU A 4 8.86 12.68 -15.93
CA LEU A 4 10.17 12.20 -15.53
C LEU A 4 11.20 13.30 -15.81
N ALA A 5 11.95 13.73 -14.82
CA ALA A 5 13.02 14.73 -14.94
C ALA A 5 12.60 16.03 -15.67
N GLY A 6 11.32 16.41 -15.58
CA GLY A 6 10.77 17.60 -16.25
C GLY A 6 10.08 17.32 -17.59
N ASP A 7 10.33 16.17 -18.21
CA ASP A 7 9.68 15.78 -19.46
C ASP A 7 8.36 15.05 -19.19
N THR A 8 7.32 15.42 -19.92
CA THR A 8 5.99 14.84 -19.78
C THR A 8 5.65 13.96 -20.97
N VAL A 9 5.46 12.67 -20.69
CA VAL A 9 5.05 11.65 -21.65
C VAL A 9 3.55 11.39 -21.51
N ARG A 10 2.83 11.49 -22.63
CA ARG A 10 1.38 11.25 -22.68
C ARG A 10 1.06 10.18 -23.70
N GLY A 11 0.04 9.39 -23.41
CA GLY A 11 -0.44 8.35 -24.32
C GLY A 11 -1.66 7.63 -23.77
N ARG A 12 -2.18 6.72 -24.55
CA ARG A 12 -3.19 5.75 -24.13
C ARG A 12 -2.55 4.38 -24.18
N PRO A 13 -2.52 3.63 -23.06
CA PRO A 13 -1.93 2.30 -23.04
C PRO A 13 -2.71 1.35 -23.96
N GLN A 14 -1.98 0.57 -24.75
CA GLN A 14 -2.52 -0.45 -25.64
C GLN A 14 -1.94 -1.81 -25.24
N PRO A 15 -2.69 -2.92 -25.35
CA PRO A 15 -2.13 -4.24 -25.20
C PRO A 15 -1.06 -4.48 -26.27
N ALA A 16 0.14 -4.94 -25.87
CA ALA A 16 1.20 -5.32 -26.80
C ALA A 16 0.96 -6.70 -27.45
N GLY A 17 0.00 -7.44 -26.98
CA GLY A 17 -0.27 -8.82 -27.45
C GLY A 17 0.71 -9.86 -26.92
N GLU A 18 1.69 -9.45 -26.12
CA GLU A 18 2.69 -10.31 -25.50
C GLU A 18 2.45 -10.46 -24.00
N ARG A 19 2.71 -11.65 -23.49
CA ARG A 19 2.65 -11.94 -22.06
C ARG A 19 3.98 -12.39 -21.54
N ARG A 20 4.25 -12.02 -20.27
CA ARG A 20 5.45 -12.48 -19.55
C ARG A 20 5.11 -13.00 -18.17
N TRP A 21 5.87 -14.00 -17.77
CA TRP A 21 5.84 -14.53 -16.42
C TRP A 21 7.02 -13.97 -15.64
N LEU A 22 6.75 -13.56 -14.40
CA LEU A 22 7.80 -13.16 -13.49
C LEU A 22 7.57 -13.74 -12.10
N ASP A 23 8.64 -13.82 -11.33
CA ASP A 23 8.56 -14.07 -9.89
C ASP A 23 8.27 -12.76 -9.17
N TYR A 24 7.14 -12.70 -8.49
CA TYR A 24 6.76 -11.58 -7.65
C TYR A 24 6.73 -12.03 -6.18
N TRP A 25 7.87 -11.90 -5.51
CA TRP A 25 8.04 -12.32 -4.12
C TRP A 25 7.69 -13.80 -3.87
N GLY A 26 8.25 -14.70 -4.68
CA GLY A 26 8.01 -16.15 -4.60
C GLY A 26 6.68 -16.60 -5.23
N ARG A 27 5.93 -15.69 -5.87
CA ARG A 27 4.71 -16.00 -6.61
C ARG A 27 4.93 -15.82 -8.10
N ARG A 28 4.62 -16.85 -8.87
CA ARG A 28 4.64 -16.74 -10.33
C ARG A 28 3.40 -15.96 -10.78
N VAL A 29 3.59 -14.82 -11.40
CA VAL A 29 2.51 -13.96 -11.91
C VAL A 29 2.65 -13.76 -13.41
N GLU A 30 1.50 -13.72 -14.09
CA GLU A 30 1.40 -13.42 -15.51
C GLU A 30 1.08 -11.93 -15.70
N LEU A 31 1.81 -11.30 -16.61
CA LEU A 31 1.66 -9.90 -16.95
C LEU A 31 1.42 -9.74 -18.44
N ASP A 32 0.44 -8.94 -18.81
CA ASP A 32 0.24 -8.47 -20.18
C ASP A 32 1.16 -7.27 -20.41
N LEU A 33 2.03 -7.32 -21.42
CA LEU A 33 2.83 -6.17 -21.80
C LEU A 33 1.95 -5.08 -22.42
N VAL A 34 2.35 -3.85 -22.18
CA VAL A 34 1.60 -2.66 -22.59
C VAL A 34 2.47 -1.79 -23.48
N ASP A 35 1.98 -1.54 -24.70
CA ASP A 35 2.57 -0.61 -25.63
C ASP A 35 2.23 0.84 -25.28
N GLY A 36 3.18 1.71 -25.61
CA GLY A 36 3.07 3.13 -25.42
C GLY A 36 4.45 3.78 -25.19
N PRO A 37 4.50 5.09 -25.08
CA PRO A 37 5.78 5.82 -25.00
C PRO A 37 6.47 5.72 -23.63
N TRP A 38 5.85 5.08 -22.64
CA TRP A 38 6.35 5.07 -21.25
C TRP A 38 7.52 4.13 -21.04
N ALA A 39 7.54 2.96 -21.70
CA ALA A 39 8.64 2.00 -21.57
C ALA A 39 9.98 2.63 -21.99
N ALA A 40 10.00 3.33 -23.13
CA ALA A 40 11.17 4.07 -23.58
C ALA A 40 11.56 5.18 -22.60
N ALA A 41 10.60 6.01 -22.18
CA ALA A 41 10.86 7.09 -21.24
C ALA A 41 11.39 6.59 -19.87
N PHE A 42 10.87 5.47 -19.37
CA PHE A 42 11.38 4.85 -18.15
C PHE A 42 12.78 4.26 -18.38
N SER A 43 13.04 3.61 -19.53
CA SER A 43 14.35 3.05 -19.84
C SER A 43 15.43 4.13 -19.91
N ASP A 44 15.13 5.24 -20.57
CA ASP A 44 16.03 6.40 -20.66
C ASP A 44 16.32 7.01 -19.28
N HIS A 45 15.27 7.15 -18.46
CA HIS A 45 15.41 7.72 -17.11
C HIS A 45 16.19 6.81 -16.15
N LEU A 46 16.01 5.50 -16.25
CA LEU A 46 16.62 4.49 -15.37
C LEU A 46 18.00 4.04 -15.83
N GLY A 47 18.35 4.25 -17.11
CA GLY A 47 19.60 3.80 -17.71
C GLY A 47 19.67 2.29 -17.97
N TYR A 48 18.55 1.59 -17.93
CA TYR A 48 18.41 0.18 -18.29
C TYR A 48 17.03 -0.10 -18.89
N GLU A 49 16.88 -1.22 -19.60
CA GLU A 49 15.61 -1.60 -20.23
C GLU A 49 14.50 -1.78 -19.18
N ALA A 50 13.43 -1.01 -19.34
CA ALA A 50 12.22 -1.09 -18.55
C ALA A 50 11.01 -1.39 -19.44
N LEU A 51 10.16 -2.31 -19.02
CA LEU A 51 8.93 -2.67 -19.71
C LEU A 51 7.73 -2.21 -18.89
N LEU A 52 6.69 -1.77 -19.57
CA LEU A 52 5.41 -1.49 -18.94
C LEU A 52 4.53 -2.73 -19.07
N ALA A 53 3.94 -3.15 -17.97
CA ALA A 53 3.06 -4.30 -17.96
C ALA A 53 1.86 -4.09 -17.05
N ARG A 54 0.79 -4.82 -17.31
CA ARG A 54 -0.43 -4.84 -16.51
C ARG A 54 -0.67 -6.25 -15.98
N SER A 55 -1.00 -6.36 -14.70
CA SER A 55 -1.49 -7.61 -14.13
C SER A 55 -2.94 -7.86 -14.56
N ALA A 56 -3.24 -9.06 -14.99
CA ALA A 56 -4.62 -9.48 -15.32
C ALA A 56 -5.50 -9.64 -14.06
N GLY A 57 -4.92 -9.61 -12.87
CA GLY A 57 -5.63 -9.77 -11.60
C GLY A 57 -4.84 -9.19 -10.42
N ALA A 58 -5.05 -9.74 -9.22
CA ALA A 58 -4.39 -9.29 -7.98
C ALA A 58 -2.94 -9.81 -7.82
N GLY A 59 -2.33 -10.36 -8.87
CA GLY A 59 -1.03 -11.06 -8.80
C GLY A 59 0.13 -10.20 -8.30
N VAL A 60 0.14 -8.90 -8.60
CA VAL A 60 1.22 -7.97 -8.23
C VAL A 60 0.88 -7.11 -7.00
N VAL A 61 -0.05 -7.55 -6.17
CA VAL A 61 -0.33 -6.92 -4.89
C VAL A 61 0.56 -7.53 -3.82
N TYR A 62 1.37 -6.71 -3.16
CA TYR A 62 2.20 -7.15 -2.04
C TYR A 62 1.34 -7.31 -0.78
N GLY A 63 1.27 -8.53 -0.27
CA GLY A 63 0.57 -8.87 0.96
C GLY A 63 -0.94 -8.94 0.80
N ALA A 64 -1.64 -7.81 0.90
CA ALA A 64 -3.10 -7.74 0.87
C ALA A 64 -3.59 -6.67 -0.11
N SER A 65 -4.78 -6.86 -0.67
CA SER A 65 -5.38 -5.94 -1.65
C SER A 65 -5.81 -4.60 -1.03
N VAL A 66 -6.03 -4.58 0.28
CA VAL A 66 -6.40 -3.39 1.06
C VAL A 66 -5.49 -3.27 2.27
N SER A 67 -5.03 -2.07 2.56
CA SER A 67 -4.24 -1.75 3.75
C SER A 67 -4.94 -0.69 4.59
N LEU A 68 -4.93 -0.89 5.92
CA LEU A 68 -5.53 0.02 6.87
C LEU A 68 -4.49 0.44 7.92
N ILE A 69 -4.51 1.71 8.23
CA ILE A 69 -3.83 2.30 9.39
C ILE A 69 -4.84 3.11 10.19
N THR A 70 -4.49 3.52 11.39
CA THR A 70 -5.36 4.40 12.18
C THR A 70 -4.68 5.73 12.49
N THR A 71 -5.49 6.77 12.68
CA THR A 71 -4.98 8.09 13.07
C THR A 71 -4.28 8.05 14.43
N GLY A 72 -4.77 7.21 15.36
CA GLY A 72 -4.13 6.98 16.65
C GLY A 72 -2.71 6.43 16.51
N SER A 73 -2.54 5.41 15.64
CA SER A 73 -1.23 4.82 15.33
C SER A 73 -0.29 5.82 14.67
N LEU A 74 -0.81 6.61 13.74
CA LEU A 74 -0.01 7.62 13.05
C LEU A 74 0.47 8.73 13.99
N ARG A 75 -0.41 9.20 14.90
CA ARG A 75 -0.02 10.17 15.94
C ARG A 75 1.06 9.62 16.87
N GLU A 76 0.92 8.37 17.31
CA GLU A 76 1.92 7.73 18.16
C GLU A 76 3.26 7.58 17.45
N LEU A 77 3.26 7.20 16.17
CA LEU A 77 4.49 7.13 15.37
C LEU A 77 5.13 8.52 15.25
N SER A 78 4.38 9.55 14.88
CA SER A 78 4.87 10.93 14.77
C SER A 78 5.47 11.43 16.08
N ARG A 79 4.79 11.18 17.20
CA ARG A 79 5.28 11.52 18.53
C ARG A 79 6.62 10.84 18.85
N ARG A 80 6.79 9.56 18.53
CA ARG A 80 8.04 8.81 18.75
C ARG A 80 9.16 9.21 17.82
N VAL A 81 8.84 9.56 16.58
CA VAL A 81 9.83 10.06 15.60
C VAL A 81 10.30 11.46 15.96
N GLY A 82 9.47 12.24 16.65
CA GLY A 82 9.75 13.64 16.98
C GLY A 82 9.45 14.63 15.86
N CYS A 83 8.77 14.19 14.80
CA CYS A 83 8.28 15.04 13.73
C CYS A 83 6.99 14.44 13.12
N ASP A 84 6.27 15.24 12.34
CA ASP A 84 5.08 14.77 11.67
C ASP A 84 5.42 13.73 10.58
N VAL A 85 4.83 12.55 10.69
CA VAL A 85 4.87 11.49 9.68
C VAL A 85 3.56 11.58 8.91
N ALA A 86 3.65 12.05 7.68
CA ALA A 86 2.47 12.22 6.84
C ALA A 86 1.82 10.85 6.51
N GLU A 87 0.50 10.82 6.51
CA GLU A 87 -0.30 9.64 6.15
C GLU A 87 0.14 9.02 4.82
N ALA A 88 0.41 9.87 3.83
CA ALA A 88 0.86 9.46 2.50
C ALA A 88 2.18 8.65 2.50
N GLN A 89 3.04 8.81 3.50
CA GLN A 89 4.28 8.03 3.63
C GLN A 89 3.98 6.54 3.88
N LEU A 90 2.88 6.25 4.56
CA LEU A 90 2.47 4.88 4.88
C LEU A 90 1.75 4.19 3.71
N ARG A 91 1.32 4.95 2.70
CA ARG A 91 0.67 4.44 1.48
C ARG A 91 -0.49 3.47 1.78
N ALA A 92 -1.21 3.71 2.86
CA ALA A 92 -2.38 2.91 3.21
C ALA A 92 -3.54 3.19 2.25
N THR A 93 -4.36 2.17 2.00
CA THR A 93 -5.59 2.33 1.22
C THR A 93 -6.61 3.17 1.99
N PHE A 94 -6.70 2.94 3.30
CA PHE A 94 -7.60 3.67 4.19
C PHE A 94 -6.89 4.04 5.49
N THR A 95 -7.17 5.25 5.96
CA THR A 95 -6.83 5.69 7.31
C THR A 95 -8.13 5.83 8.09
N VAL A 96 -8.22 5.07 9.18
CA VAL A 96 -9.40 5.03 10.04
C VAL A 96 -9.17 5.93 11.25
N GLN A 97 -10.15 6.78 11.54
CA GLN A 97 -10.07 7.64 12.71
C GLN A 97 -10.24 6.84 14.00
N THR A 98 -9.24 6.89 14.86
CA THR A 98 -9.27 6.34 16.23
C THR A 98 -8.46 7.22 17.17
N ASP A 99 -8.75 7.18 18.46
CA ASP A 99 -7.94 7.84 19.48
C ASP A 99 -6.83 6.93 20.02
N GLU A 100 -7.10 5.65 20.09
CA GLU A 100 -6.21 4.62 20.61
C GLU A 100 -5.18 4.21 19.54
N PRO A 101 -3.86 4.24 19.86
CA PRO A 101 -2.83 3.72 18.99
C PRO A 101 -2.95 2.20 18.80
N HIS A 102 -2.65 1.73 17.60
CA HIS A 102 -2.63 0.29 17.25
C HIS A 102 -3.96 -0.43 17.44
N ARG A 103 -5.07 0.31 17.41
CA ARG A 103 -6.42 -0.24 17.49
C ARG A 103 -6.68 -1.26 16.38
N GLU A 104 -6.09 -1.03 15.22
CA GLU A 104 -6.22 -1.91 14.04
C GLU A 104 -5.66 -3.31 14.27
N ASP A 105 -4.70 -3.50 15.16
CA ASP A 105 -4.14 -4.83 15.45
C ASP A 105 -5.22 -5.78 16.00
N GLY A 106 -6.16 -5.23 16.77
CA GLY A 106 -7.30 -5.98 17.31
C GLY A 106 -8.33 -6.42 16.26
N TRP A 107 -8.15 -6.03 15.00
CA TRP A 107 -9.02 -6.44 13.88
C TRP A 107 -8.48 -7.68 13.14
N ILE A 108 -7.25 -8.10 13.41
CA ILE A 108 -6.65 -9.27 12.75
C ILE A 108 -7.49 -10.52 13.01
N GLY A 109 -7.78 -11.26 11.95
CA GLY A 109 -8.65 -12.43 11.96
C GLY A 109 -10.15 -12.11 12.00
N ARG A 110 -10.53 -10.84 11.97
CA ARG A 110 -11.93 -10.40 12.04
C ARG A 110 -12.43 -9.89 10.71
N ARG A 111 -13.74 -9.95 10.52
CA ARG A 111 -14.42 -9.18 9.47
C ARG A 111 -14.75 -7.80 10.01
N ILE A 112 -14.56 -6.80 9.17
CA ILE A 112 -14.95 -5.41 9.42
C ILE A 112 -15.83 -4.93 8.27
N ARG A 113 -16.73 -4.02 8.56
CA ARG A 113 -17.50 -3.30 7.55
C ARG A 113 -16.99 -1.87 7.47
N LEU A 114 -16.69 -1.43 6.25
CA LEU A 114 -16.28 -0.08 5.93
C LEU A 114 -17.24 0.47 4.88
N GLY A 115 -18.07 1.43 5.25
CA GLY A 115 -19.22 1.83 4.43
C GLY A 115 -20.14 0.64 4.17
N THR A 116 -20.35 0.29 2.88
CA THR A 116 -21.12 -0.90 2.47
C THR A 116 -20.24 -2.09 2.08
N ALA A 117 -18.91 -1.95 2.07
CA ALA A 117 -17.96 -3.02 1.80
C ALA A 117 -17.68 -3.85 3.05
N GLU A 118 -17.41 -5.14 2.85
CA GLU A 118 -16.94 -6.04 3.91
C GLU A 118 -15.51 -6.50 3.62
N LEU A 119 -14.68 -6.44 4.62
CA LEU A 119 -13.26 -6.78 4.56
C LEU A 119 -12.96 -7.84 5.61
N GLU A 120 -12.07 -8.77 5.29
CA GLU A 120 -11.48 -9.67 6.27
C GLU A 120 -10.03 -9.26 6.51
N VAL A 121 -9.69 -8.89 7.73
CA VAL A 121 -8.35 -8.47 8.13
C VAL A 121 -7.49 -9.72 8.32
N ARG A 122 -6.39 -9.82 7.56
CA ARG A 122 -5.56 -11.02 7.45
C ARG A 122 -4.31 -11.01 8.33
N GLY A 123 -3.74 -9.85 8.57
CA GLY A 123 -2.52 -9.76 9.36
C GLY A 123 -1.85 -8.39 9.30
N ASP A 124 -0.72 -8.29 9.97
CA ASP A 124 0.12 -7.11 9.99
C ASP A 124 0.75 -6.82 8.61
N ILE A 125 1.10 -5.56 8.38
CA ILE A 125 1.84 -5.14 7.19
C ILE A 125 3.31 -4.87 7.57
N PRO A 126 4.26 -5.63 7.00
CA PRO A 126 5.68 -5.32 7.15
C PRO A 126 6.03 -4.03 6.40
N ARG A 127 6.83 -3.18 7.03
CA ARG A 127 7.27 -1.90 6.49
C ARG A 127 8.74 -1.92 6.12
N CYS A 128 9.09 -1.21 5.06
CA CYS A 128 10.45 -0.99 4.61
C CYS A 128 10.80 0.49 4.64
N HIS A 129 12.03 0.85 4.26
CA HIS A 129 12.53 2.23 4.29
C HIS A 129 11.73 3.23 3.44
N VAL A 130 10.85 2.76 2.57
CA VAL A 130 9.99 3.63 1.75
C VAL A 130 9.10 4.53 2.61
N ILE A 131 8.74 4.12 3.83
CA ILE A 131 7.97 4.97 4.75
C ILE A 131 8.78 6.15 5.33
N ASP A 132 10.11 6.15 5.14
CA ASP A 132 10.96 7.28 5.52
C ASP A 132 10.99 8.37 4.44
N LEU A 133 10.49 8.08 3.24
CA LEU A 133 10.55 8.96 2.07
C LEU A 133 9.28 9.80 1.94
N ASP A 134 9.46 11.04 1.54
CA ASP A 134 8.37 11.89 1.07
C ASP A 134 7.82 11.36 -0.26
N PRO A 135 6.52 11.04 -0.36
CA PRO A 135 5.96 10.44 -1.57
C PRO A 135 6.01 11.35 -2.81
N ALA A 136 6.08 12.66 -2.63
CA ALA A 136 6.09 13.61 -3.73
C ALA A 136 7.49 13.83 -4.29
N SER A 137 8.52 13.85 -3.41
CA SER A 137 9.90 14.17 -3.81
C SER A 137 10.84 12.96 -3.80
N GLY A 138 10.46 11.85 -3.16
CA GLY A 138 11.35 10.71 -2.92
C GLY A 138 12.47 10.99 -1.92
N ILE A 139 12.53 12.19 -1.34
CA ILE A 139 13.58 12.58 -0.39
C ILE A 139 13.25 12.01 0.99
N ARG A 140 14.27 11.56 1.69
CA ARG A 140 14.11 11.07 3.06
C ARG A 140 13.73 12.22 4.01
N ARG A 141 12.62 12.06 4.73
CA ARG A 141 12.07 13.06 5.66
C ARG A 141 12.06 12.63 7.11
N SER A 142 12.09 11.34 7.37
CA SER A 142 11.95 10.82 8.73
C SER A 142 12.82 9.60 8.98
N ALA A 143 12.84 9.13 10.22
CA ALA A 143 13.42 7.86 10.63
C ALA A 143 12.32 6.91 11.12
N ALA A 144 11.14 6.94 10.47
CA ALA A 144 9.96 6.20 10.88
C ALA A 144 10.22 4.70 11.00
N LEU A 145 10.91 4.09 10.02
CA LEU A 145 11.23 2.67 10.07
C LEU A 145 12.13 2.31 11.26
N ARG A 146 13.16 3.11 11.53
CA ARG A 146 14.04 2.89 12.70
C ARG A 146 13.28 3.01 14.01
N THR A 147 12.43 4.01 14.12
CA THR A 147 11.59 4.23 15.30
C THR A 147 10.63 3.07 15.51
N LEU A 148 9.93 2.63 14.47
CA LEU A 148 9.06 1.45 14.51
C LEU A 148 9.83 0.19 14.92
N ALA A 149 11.04 0.00 14.42
CA ALA A 149 11.87 -1.14 14.78
C ALA A 149 12.16 -1.24 16.28
N GLY A 150 12.11 -0.12 17.00
CA GLY A 150 12.30 -0.08 18.45
C GLY A 150 11.11 -0.63 19.26
N TYR A 151 9.89 -0.71 18.68
CA TYR A 151 8.71 -1.15 19.44
C TYR A 151 7.70 -1.99 18.65
N ARG A 152 7.88 -2.14 17.33
CA ARG A 152 6.98 -2.90 16.43
C ARG A 152 7.69 -4.00 15.65
N ARG A 153 8.88 -4.42 16.10
CA ARG A 153 9.63 -5.51 15.46
C ARG A 153 9.03 -6.85 15.84
N GLN A 154 8.80 -7.66 14.83
CA GLN A 154 8.39 -9.07 14.93
C GLN A 154 9.38 -9.94 14.14
N ALA A 155 9.22 -11.27 14.19
CA ALA A 155 10.10 -12.22 13.49
C ALA A 155 10.20 -11.93 11.98
N ASN A 156 9.12 -11.51 11.35
CA ASN A 156 9.01 -11.31 9.91
C ASN A 156 9.20 -9.84 9.47
N GLY A 157 9.63 -8.95 10.37
CA GLY A 157 9.90 -7.56 10.02
C GLY A 157 9.40 -6.53 11.02
N VAL A 158 9.33 -5.29 10.57
CA VAL A 158 8.82 -4.16 11.34
C VAL A 158 7.39 -3.88 10.91
N MET A 159 6.42 -4.05 11.80
CA MET A 159 5.01 -4.05 11.46
C MET A 159 4.32 -2.71 11.77
N PHE A 160 3.44 -2.28 10.86
CA PHE A 160 2.59 -1.12 11.10
C PHE A 160 1.37 -1.13 10.19
N GLY A 161 0.17 -1.09 10.80
CA GLY A 161 -1.11 -1.24 10.12
C GLY A 161 -1.41 -2.68 9.73
N VAL A 162 -2.57 -2.90 9.17
CA VAL A 162 -3.08 -4.24 8.85
C VAL A 162 -3.51 -4.36 7.40
N GLY A 163 -3.34 -5.57 6.87
CA GLY A 163 -3.77 -5.95 5.54
C GLY A 163 -5.11 -6.67 5.56
N ALA A 164 -5.95 -6.39 4.58
CA ALA A 164 -7.27 -6.98 4.45
C ALA A 164 -7.59 -7.39 3.01
N VAL A 165 -8.51 -8.33 2.84
CA VAL A 165 -9.08 -8.71 1.56
C VAL A 165 -10.56 -8.33 1.53
N VAL A 166 -11.04 -7.92 0.36
CA VAL A 166 -12.46 -7.61 0.16
C VAL A 166 -13.22 -8.92 0.06
N THR A 167 -14.13 -9.18 1.01
CA THR A 167 -15.02 -10.34 1.00
C THR A 167 -16.37 -10.02 0.36
N ARG A 168 -16.80 -8.76 0.46
CA ARG A 168 -17.97 -8.25 -0.22
C ARG A 168 -17.69 -6.85 -0.77
N PRO A 169 -17.71 -6.64 -2.09
CA PRO A 169 -17.56 -5.32 -2.68
C PRO A 169 -18.66 -4.37 -2.22
N GLY A 170 -18.30 -3.09 -2.10
CA GLY A 170 -19.22 -2.05 -1.67
C GLY A 170 -18.64 -0.66 -1.90
N ARG A 171 -19.42 0.35 -1.55
CA ARG A 171 -19.03 1.75 -1.65
C ARG A 171 -18.45 2.22 -0.33
N VAL A 172 -17.33 2.93 -0.41
CA VAL A 172 -16.66 3.54 0.74
C VAL A 172 -16.49 5.03 0.45
N GLN A 173 -16.82 5.87 1.43
CA GLN A 173 -16.68 7.32 1.36
C GLN A 173 -15.92 7.82 2.61
N VAL A 174 -15.29 8.98 2.49
CA VAL A 174 -14.71 9.65 3.65
C VAL A 174 -15.83 9.99 4.64
N GLY A 175 -15.61 9.65 5.91
CA GLY A 175 -16.61 9.79 6.97
C GLY A 175 -17.44 8.53 7.24
N ASP A 176 -17.33 7.49 6.41
CA ASP A 176 -18.02 6.24 6.69
C ASP A 176 -17.48 5.56 7.96
N PRO A 177 -18.36 4.99 8.80
CA PRO A 177 -17.93 4.30 10.01
C PRO A 177 -17.26 2.97 9.68
N VAL A 178 -16.28 2.59 10.51
CA VAL A 178 -15.78 1.22 10.59
C VAL A 178 -16.54 0.47 11.67
N ALA A 179 -17.23 -0.59 11.30
CA ALA A 179 -17.96 -1.44 12.25
C ALA A 179 -17.33 -2.84 12.28
N LEU A 180 -17.20 -3.36 13.49
CA LEU A 180 -16.96 -4.79 13.72
C LEU A 180 -18.34 -5.45 13.76
N PRO A 181 -18.73 -6.30 12.77
CA PRO A 181 -19.95 -7.05 12.88
C PRO A 181 -19.90 -7.85 14.19
N HIS A 182 -20.98 -7.81 14.93
CA HIS A 182 -21.12 -8.70 16.07
C HIS A 182 -20.95 -10.13 15.56
N ALA A 183 -20.14 -10.94 16.27
CA ALA A 183 -20.09 -12.36 16.01
C ALA A 183 -21.53 -12.86 16.17
N GLY A 184 -22.20 -13.09 15.03
CA GLY A 184 -23.53 -13.66 15.00
C GLY A 184 -23.42 -15.03 15.64
N GLY A 185 -24.29 -15.30 16.61
CA GLY A 185 -24.45 -16.59 17.21
C GLY A 185 -24.94 -17.64 16.22
#